data_8ba9d03c6857b51ef911b28beec82358
#
_entry.id   8ba9d03c6857b51ef911b28beec82358
#
_cell.length_a   1.000
_cell.length_b   1.000
_cell.length_c   1.000
_cell.angle_alpha   90.00
_cell.angle_beta   90.00
_cell.angle_gamma   90.00
#
_symmetry.space_group_name_H-M   'P 1'
#
loop_
_entity.id
_entity.type
_entity.pdbx_description
1 polymer ?
#
loop_
_entity_poly.entity_id
_entity_poly.type
_entity_poly.pdbx_seq_one_letter_code
_entity_poly.pdbx_strand_id
1 'polypeptide(L)'
;MIILPDHDPMGKAIEDHYTLGRARHRLVVKSEQFDDDEMPVGELFRDEYVMPPLERMALDHCRGHVLDVGAAAGRHTLALETRGLQVTSIDVSQISTRVRQQRGAKDARCADFFTDDFGTSFDTIILLMNGLGIAGTLDQLPRLLQRCKDLLADGGCILADSTDLRYVFEDEDGTLQWDASDGYYGEVDYRMEYGACRGERFSWLYVDFDTLRIAAASCGLEASCLSEGRHYDYLAEIRVK
;
A
#
# COMPACT_ATOMS: atom_id res chain seq x y z
N MET A 1 7.67 5.79 -10.91
CA MET A 1 8.48 7.07 -11.06
C MET A 1 8.97 7.49 -9.68
N ILE A 2 10.28 7.74 -9.52
CA ILE A 2 10.88 8.19 -8.25
C ILE A 2 10.44 9.62 -7.94
N ILE A 3 10.03 9.86 -6.69
CA ILE A 3 9.57 11.19 -6.25
C ILE A 3 10.78 12.07 -5.93
N LEU A 4 10.78 13.28 -6.46
CA LEU A 4 11.82 14.29 -6.14
C LEU A 4 11.59 14.82 -4.71
N PRO A 5 12.65 15.05 -3.90
CA PRO A 5 12.53 15.50 -2.51
C PRO A 5 11.70 16.77 -2.30
N ASP A 6 11.68 17.68 -3.27
CA ASP A 6 10.89 18.93 -3.17
C ASP A 6 9.38 18.72 -3.43
N HIS A 7 9.01 17.56 -4.00
CA HIS A 7 7.63 17.14 -4.27
C HIS A 7 7.21 15.94 -3.42
N ASP A 8 7.88 15.71 -2.29
CA ASP A 8 7.66 14.56 -1.39
C ASP A 8 7.14 15.00 0.00
N PRO A 9 5.85 15.38 0.11
CA PRO A 9 5.28 15.79 1.38
C PRO A 9 5.24 14.68 2.42
N MET A 10 4.97 13.43 2.01
CA MET A 10 4.98 12.27 2.90
C MET A 10 6.39 11.97 3.42
N GLY A 11 7.40 11.95 2.56
CA GLY A 11 8.79 11.74 2.97
C GLY A 11 9.26 12.82 3.94
N LYS A 12 8.94 14.10 3.69
CA LYS A 12 9.28 15.20 4.63
C LYS A 12 8.59 15.05 5.97
N ALA A 13 7.33 14.62 6.00
CA ALA A 13 6.59 14.37 7.23
C ALA A 13 7.19 13.20 8.02
N ILE A 14 7.59 12.13 7.34
CA ILE A 14 8.30 10.97 7.91
C ILE A 14 9.66 11.39 8.48
N GLU A 15 10.45 12.18 7.75
CA GLU A 15 11.77 12.67 8.21
C GLU A 15 11.65 13.55 9.45
N ASP A 16 10.70 14.48 9.47
CA ASP A 16 10.43 15.32 10.64
C ASP A 16 10.02 14.47 11.85
N HIS A 17 9.10 13.52 11.65
CA HIS A 17 8.66 12.64 12.74
C HIS A 17 9.81 11.81 13.30
N TYR A 18 10.63 11.22 12.43
CA TYR A 18 11.80 10.44 12.84
C TYR A 18 12.82 11.28 13.62
N THR A 19 13.10 12.50 13.15
CA THR A 19 14.17 13.33 13.68
C THR A 19 13.77 14.05 14.97
N LEU A 20 12.49 14.45 15.07
CA LEU A 20 11.98 15.34 16.14
C LEU A 20 11.00 14.61 17.09
N GLY A 21 10.66 13.34 16.82
CA GLY A 21 9.61 12.60 17.54
C GLY A 21 8.18 13.04 17.19
N ARG A 22 8.02 13.97 16.26
CA ARG A 22 6.72 14.45 15.76
C ARG A 22 6.85 15.14 14.41
N ALA A 23 5.82 15.11 13.60
CA ALA A 23 5.71 15.96 12.41
C ALA A 23 5.54 17.44 12.80
N ARG A 24 6.14 18.36 12.05
CA ARG A 24 6.03 19.81 12.29
C ARG A 24 4.70 20.39 11.82
N HIS A 25 4.14 19.79 10.79
CA HIS A 25 2.89 20.19 10.14
C HIS A 25 1.95 18.99 10.04
N ARG A 26 0.70 19.25 9.70
CA ARG A 26 -0.24 18.19 9.32
C ARG A 26 0.13 17.68 7.93
N LEU A 27 0.12 16.36 7.73
CA LEU A 27 0.16 15.75 6.41
C LEU A 27 -1.28 15.66 5.90
N VAL A 28 -1.64 16.57 5.01
CA VAL A 28 -3.00 16.69 4.48
C VAL A 28 -3.10 15.88 3.19
N VAL A 29 -4.13 15.05 3.10
CA VAL A 29 -4.51 14.30 1.90
C VAL A 29 -5.72 15.01 1.30
N LYS A 30 -5.53 15.60 0.14
CA LYS A 30 -6.59 16.29 -0.62
C LYS A 30 -7.16 15.38 -1.69
N SER A 31 -8.48 15.40 -1.83
CA SER A 31 -9.22 14.71 -2.87
C SER A 31 -10.16 15.68 -3.59
N GLU A 32 -10.53 15.34 -4.83
CA GLU A 32 -11.60 16.04 -5.54
C GLU A 32 -12.98 15.40 -5.24
N GLN A 33 -12.98 14.14 -4.78
CA GLN A 33 -14.19 13.37 -4.48
C GLN A 33 -14.61 13.43 -3.01
N PHE A 34 -13.66 13.72 -2.10
CA PHE A 34 -13.90 13.68 -0.66
C PHE A 34 -13.36 14.94 0.03
N ASP A 35 -13.80 15.18 1.26
CA ASP A 35 -13.24 16.21 2.11
C ASP A 35 -11.75 15.97 2.39
N ASP A 36 -11.00 17.06 2.64
CA ASP A 36 -9.61 16.98 3.02
C ASP A 36 -9.45 16.14 4.30
N ASP A 37 -8.52 15.18 4.28
CA ASP A 37 -8.21 14.33 5.43
C ASP A 37 -6.77 14.55 5.92
N GLU A 38 -6.48 14.12 7.14
CA GLU A 38 -5.15 14.15 7.72
C GLU A 38 -4.61 12.73 7.91
N MET A 39 -3.44 12.45 7.33
CA MET A 39 -2.74 11.21 7.59
C MET A 39 -1.86 11.35 8.84
N PRO A 40 -2.17 10.65 9.95
CA PRO A 40 -1.36 10.72 11.16
C PRO A 40 -0.01 10.03 10.93
N VAL A 41 1.05 10.81 10.76
CA VAL A 41 2.40 10.30 10.40
C VAL A 41 2.92 9.27 11.41
N GLY A 42 2.55 9.41 12.70
CA GLY A 42 2.92 8.44 13.75
C GLY A 42 2.44 7.01 13.47
N GLU A 43 1.38 6.84 12.68
CA GLU A 43 0.90 5.51 12.28
C GLU A 43 1.92 4.72 11.47
N LEU A 44 2.73 5.41 10.66
CA LEU A 44 3.77 4.78 9.85
C LEU A 44 4.96 4.27 10.69
N PHE A 45 4.98 4.62 11.99
CA PHE A 45 6.03 4.23 12.95
C PHE A 45 5.56 3.24 14.03
N ARG A 46 4.29 2.82 13.97
CA ARG A 46 3.70 1.88 14.95
C ARG A 46 4.53 0.60 15.06
N ASP A 47 4.67 0.12 16.29
CA ASP A 47 5.17 -1.21 16.56
C ASP A 47 4.11 -2.27 16.22
N GLU A 48 4.57 -3.49 15.97
CA GLU A 48 3.73 -4.60 15.50
C GLU A 48 2.50 -4.86 16.39
N TYR A 49 2.65 -4.82 17.70
CA TYR A 49 1.56 -5.13 18.65
C TYR A 49 0.44 -4.08 18.69
N VAL A 50 0.66 -2.88 18.14
CA VAL A 50 -0.35 -1.82 18.00
C VAL A 50 -0.83 -1.63 16.56
N MET A 51 -0.35 -2.45 15.62
CA MET A 51 -0.87 -2.47 14.24
C MET A 51 -2.30 -2.99 14.20
N PRO A 52 -3.12 -2.57 13.23
CA PRO A 52 -4.44 -3.15 12.98
C PRO A 52 -4.43 -4.67 12.83
N PRO A 53 -5.53 -5.37 13.17
CA PRO A 53 -5.59 -6.83 13.11
C PRO A 53 -5.26 -7.42 11.74
N LEU A 54 -5.74 -6.82 10.63
CA LEU A 54 -5.47 -7.30 9.28
C LEU A 54 -3.98 -7.21 8.92
N GLU A 55 -3.30 -6.12 9.30
CA GLU A 55 -1.87 -5.99 9.09
C GLU A 55 -1.08 -7.06 9.86
N ARG A 56 -1.40 -7.27 11.16
CA ARG A 56 -0.76 -8.33 11.95
C ARG A 56 -0.97 -9.72 11.34
N MET A 57 -2.21 -9.99 10.87
CA MET A 57 -2.51 -11.24 10.17
C MET A 57 -1.69 -11.40 8.90
N ALA A 58 -1.53 -10.35 8.10
CA ALA A 58 -0.65 -10.38 6.93
C ALA A 58 0.79 -10.72 7.31
N LEU A 59 1.34 -10.08 8.37
CA LEU A 59 2.68 -10.38 8.86
C LEU A 59 2.81 -11.83 9.37
N ASP A 60 1.75 -12.41 9.95
CA ASP A 60 1.74 -13.81 10.41
C ASP A 60 1.76 -14.82 9.23
N HIS A 61 1.29 -14.42 8.06
CA HIS A 61 1.29 -15.23 6.83
C HIS A 61 2.57 -15.05 5.99
N CYS A 62 3.42 -14.07 6.31
CA CYS A 62 4.69 -13.86 5.61
C CYS A 62 5.67 -15.02 5.85
N ARG A 63 6.39 -15.39 4.79
CA ARG A 63 7.42 -16.43 4.84
C ARG A 63 8.55 -16.14 3.87
N GLY A 64 9.72 -16.72 4.12
CA GLY A 64 10.87 -16.67 3.23
C GLY A 64 11.40 -15.26 3.00
N HIS A 65 11.71 -14.97 1.75
CA HIS A 65 12.14 -13.63 1.33
C HIS A 65 10.91 -12.79 0.98
N VAL A 66 10.73 -11.68 1.69
CA VAL A 66 9.56 -10.79 1.57
C VAL A 66 9.93 -9.53 0.80
N LEU A 67 9.07 -9.14 -0.16
CA LEU A 67 9.09 -7.80 -0.76
C LEU A 67 8.00 -6.93 -0.10
N ASP A 68 8.42 -5.86 0.58
CA ASP A 68 7.54 -4.86 1.17
C ASP A 68 7.42 -3.67 0.21
N VAL A 69 6.27 -3.53 -0.46
CA VAL A 69 6.03 -2.55 -1.53
C VAL A 69 5.34 -1.31 -0.97
N GLY A 70 5.93 -0.12 -1.19
CA GLY A 70 5.42 1.12 -0.61
C GLY A 70 5.70 1.22 0.88
N ALA A 71 6.89 0.79 1.31
CA ALA A 71 7.23 0.56 2.71
C ALA A 71 7.26 1.82 3.60
N ALA A 72 7.14 3.01 3.05
CA ALA A 72 7.13 4.31 3.75
C ALA A 72 8.20 4.41 4.86
N ALA A 73 7.83 4.54 6.13
CA ALA A 73 8.76 4.57 7.26
C ALA A 73 9.28 3.18 7.68
N GLY A 74 8.76 2.08 7.10
CA GLY A 74 9.27 0.71 7.29
C GLY A 74 8.71 -0.03 8.50
N ARG A 75 7.48 0.26 8.94
CA ARG A 75 6.89 -0.43 10.10
C ARG A 75 6.76 -1.94 9.89
N HIS A 76 6.28 -2.38 8.70
CA HIS A 76 6.16 -3.80 8.36
C HIS A 76 7.54 -4.43 8.14
N THR A 77 8.41 -3.74 7.40
CA THR A 77 9.81 -4.16 7.16
C THR A 77 10.50 -4.53 8.46
N LEU A 78 10.52 -3.61 9.43
CA LEU A 78 11.23 -3.81 10.71
C LEU A 78 10.58 -4.90 11.58
N ALA A 79 9.25 -5.02 11.57
CA ALA A 79 8.55 -6.08 12.27
C ALA A 79 8.92 -7.46 11.70
N LEU A 80 8.90 -7.62 10.36
CA LEU A 80 9.27 -8.87 9.69
C LEU A 80 10.75 -9.21 9.89
N GLU A 81 11.67 -8.25 9.83
CA GLU A 81 13.08 -8.46 10.13
C GLU A 81 13.32 -8.87 11.58
N THR A 82 12.53 -8.33 12.53
CA THR A 82 12.57 -8.73 13.95
C THR A 82 12.10 -10.18 14.14
N ARG A 83 11.18 -10.65 13.31
CA ARG A 83 10.75 -12.06 13.25
C ARG A 83 11.77 -12.96 12.56
N GLY A 84 12.88 -12.43 12.07
CA GLY A 84 13.97 -13.17 11.43
C GLY A 84 13.79 -13.42 9.93
N LEU A 85 12.82 -12.77 9.28
CA LEU A 85 12.63 -12.88 7.84
C LEU A 85 13.63 -12.00 7.07
N GLN A 86 13.96 -12.43 5.86
CA GLN A 86 14.67 -11.58 4.91
C GLN A 86 13.67 -10.66 4.24
N VAL A 87 13.90 -9.34 4.27
CA VAL A 87 12.99 -8.35 3.70
C VAL A 87 13.74 -7.42 2.75
N THR A 88 13.25 -7.29 1.53
CA THR A 88 13.58 -6.18 0.63
C THR A 88 12.44 -5.19 0.69
N SER A 89 12.69 -3.96 1.12
CA SER A 89 11.67 -2.92 1.21
C SER A 89 11.89 -1.84 0.17
N ILE A 90 10.85 -1.51 -0.57
CA ILE A 90 10.91 -0.52 -1.65
C ILE A 90 9.93 0.62 -1.44
N ASP A 91 10.32 1.79 -1.91
CA ASP A 91 9.48 2.98 -1.96
C ASP A 91 10.01 3.93 -3.03
N VAL A 92 9.14 4.73 -3.62
CA VAL A 92 9.51 5.75 -4.61
C VAL A 92 10.07 7.02 -3.98
N SER A 93 9.94 7.18 -2.65
CA SER A 93 10.48 8.29 -1.87
C SER A 93 11.92 8.04 -1.45
N GLN A 94 12.84 8.89 -1.90
CA GLN A 94 14.24 8.85 -1.45
C GLN A 94 14.35 9.21 0.05
N ILE A 95 13.49 10.12 0.53
CA ILE A 95 13.50 10.56 1.93
C ILE A 95 13.04 9.40 2.83
N SER A 96 11.90 8.76 2.51
CA SER A 96 11.40 7.61 3.25
C SER A 96 12.40 6.46 3.27
N THR A 97 13.05 6.18 2.13
CA THR A 97 14.10 5.15 2.03
C THR A 97 15.26 5.42 2.98
N ARG A 98 15.75 6.66 3.02
CA ARG A 98 16.82 7.06 3.95
C ARG A 98 16.41 6.90 5.41
N VAL A 99 15.17 7.26 5.76
CA VAL A 99 14.65 7.07 7.13
C VAL A 99 14.57 5.59 7.48
N ARG A 100 14.08 4.71 6.57
CA ARG A 100 14.09 3.24 6.80
C ARG A 100 15.49 2.70 7.08
N GLN A 101 16.48 3.13 6.28
CA GLN A 101 17.88 2.75 6.50
C GLN A 101 18.39 3.20 7.87
N GLN A 102 18.09 4.43 8.28
CA GLN A 102 18.46 4.97 9.59
C GLN A 102 17.74 4.26 10.75
N ARG A 103 16.54 3.73 10.52
CA ARG A 103 15.80 2.89 11.46
C ARG A 103 16.35 1.47 11.55
N GLY A 104 17.25 1.08 10.67
CA GLY A 104 17.94 -0.22 10.72
C GLY A 104 17.41 -1.26 9.73
N ALA A 105 16.55 -0.89 8.77
CA ALA A 105 16.15 -1.79 7.70
C ALA A 105 17.37 -2.25 6.89
N LYS A 106 17.52 -3.57 6.69
CA LYS A 106 18.74 -4.18 6.13
C LYS A 106 18.84 -4.00 4.62
N ASP A 107 17.72 -4.07 3.91
CA ASP A 107 17.64 -3.91 2.46
C ASP A 107 16.49 -2.94 2.11
N ALA A 108 16.76 -1.64 2.27
CA ALA A 108 15.84 -0.58 1.92
C ALA A 108 16.30 0.13 0.64
N ARG A 109 15.46 0.09 -0.41
CA ARG A 109 15.77 0.62 -1.73
C ARG A 109 14.78 1.73 -2.11
N CYS A 110 15.28 2.78 -2.74
CA CYS A 110 14.45 3.73 -3.46
C CYS A 110 14.24 3.17 -4.87
N ALA A 111 13.06 2.66 -5.16
CA ALA A 111 12.79 1.91 -6.38
C ALA A 111 11.35 2.06 -6.84
N ASP A 112 11.14 2.04 -8.15
CA ASP A 112 9.83 1.96 -8.79
C ASP A 112 9.44 0.49 -8.97
N PHE A 113 8.35 0.08 -8.31
CA PHE A 113 7.86 -1.29 -8.36
C PHE A 113 7.64 -1.82 -9.78
N PHE A 114 7.19 -0.96 -10.70
CA PHE A 114 6.80 -1.38 -12.05
C PHE A 114 7.96 -1.50 -13.04
N THR A 115 9.09 -0.84 -12.77
CA THR A 115 10.16 -0.71 -13.77
C THR A 115 11.49 -1.27 -13.33
N ASP A 116 11.77 -1.31 -12.01
CA ASP A 116 13.08 -1.68 -11.53
C ASP A 116 13.24 -3.20 -11.42
N ASP A 117 14.46 -3.66 -11.68
CA ASP A 117 14.84 -5.06 -11.51
C ASP A 117 15.34 -5.28 -10.06
N PHE A 118 14.76 -6.26 -9.39
CA PHE A 118 15.16 -6.61 -8.02
C PHE A 118 16.23 -7.72 -7.97
N GLY A 119 16.53 -8.36 -9.10
CA GLY A 119 17.58 -9.37 -9.26
C GLY A 119 17.28 -10.70 -8.53
N THR A 120 16.04 -10.87 -8.03
CA THR A 120 15.62 -12.06 -7.28
C THR A 120 14.09 -12.19 -7.34
N SER A 121 13.58 -13.36 -6.96
CA SER A 121 12.17 -13.60 -6.71
C SER A 121 11.87 -13.65 -5.21
N PHE A 122 10.59 -13.53 -4.85
CA PHE A 122 10.13 -13.39 -3.47
C PHE A 122 9.14 -14.49 -3.11
N ASP A 123 9.25 -15.03 -1.89
CA ASP A 123 8.29 -16.00 -1.36
C ASP A 123 6.98 -15.33 -0.93
N THR A 124 7.08 -14.06 -0.54
CA THR A 124 5.92 -13.24 -0.16
C THR A 124 6.09 -11.82 -0.69
N ILE A 125 5.04 -11.26 -1.29
CA ILE A 125 4.95 -9.83 -1.63
C ILE A 125 3.85 -9.23 -0.77
N ILE A 126 4.13 -8.17 -0.03
CA ILE A 126 3.12 -7.46 0.76
C ILE A 126 2.80 -6.10 0.14
N LEU A 127 1.49 -5.83 0.05
CA LEU A 127 0.89 -4.60 -0.43
C LEU A 127 -0.14 -4.17 0.64
N LEU A 128 0.32 -3.52 1.71
CA LEU A 128 -0.48 -3.22 2.90
C LEU A 128 -0.81 -1.72 3.04
N MET A 129 -1.82 -1.40 3.85
CA MET A 129 -2.42 -0.06 3.99
C MET A 129 -3.12 0.40 2.70
N ASN A 130 -4.07 -0.39 2.23
CA ASN A 130 -4.70 -0.24 0.92
C ASN A 130 -3.66 -0.27 -0.21
N GLY A 131 -2.67 -1.17 -0.10
CA GLY A 131 -1.52 -1.22 -0.99
C GLY A 131 -1.86 -1.59 -2.43
N LEU A 132 -3.02 -2.22 -2.70
CA LEU A 132 -3.54 -2.42 -4.06
C LEU A 132 -3.77 -1.08 -4.79
N GLY A 133 -3.93 0.01 -4.04
CA GLY A 133 -4.08 1.36 -4.56
C GLY A 133 -2.92 1.85 -5.43
N ILE A 134 -1.73 1.24 -5.29
CA ILE A 134 -0.57 1.51 -6.17
C ILE A 134 -0.90 1.27 -7.66
N ALA A 135 -1.91 0.46 -7.97
CA ALA A 135 -2.43 0.31 -9.33
C ALA A 135 -2.95 1.64 -9.93
N GLY A 136 -3.45 2.54 -9.08
CA GLY A 136 -4.05 3.81 -9.47
C GLY A 136 -5.48 3.67 -9.95
N THR A 137 -5.72 2.88 -10.98
CA THR A 137 -7.05 2.64 -11.57
C THR A 137 -7.34 1.15 -11.72
N LEU A 138 -8.62 0.81 -11.87
CA LEU A 138 -9.06 -0.58 -12.08
C LEU A 138 -8.44 -1.20 -13.35
N ASP A 139 -8.33 -0.42 -14.41
CA ASP A 139 -7.71 -0.87 -15.67
C ASP A 139 -6.22 -1.21 -15.52
N GLN A 140 -5.53 -0.62 -14.53
CA GLN A 140 -4.13 -0.90 -14.24
C GLN A 140 -3.93 -2.02 -13.20
N LEU A 141 -4.98 -2.47 -12.53
CA LEU A 141 -4.91 -3.56 -11.55
C LEU A 141 -4.32 -4.86 -12.13
N PRO A 142 -4.68 -5.32 -13.36
CA PRO A 142 -4.06 -6.49 -13.97
C PRO A 142 -2.54 -6.32 -14.18
N ARG A 143 -2.06 -5.09 -14.48
CA ARG A 143 -0.63 -4.81 -14.61
C ARG A 143 0.09 -4.95 -13.27
N LEU A 144 -0.50 -4.46 -12.18
CA LEU A 144 0.03 -4.64 -10.83
C LEU A 144 0.14 -6.13 -10.47
N LEU A 145 -0.94 -6.88 -10.68
CA LEU A 145 -1.02 -8.31 -10.38
C LEU A 145 -0.04 -9.13 -11.22
N GLN A 146 0.09 -8.83 -12.52
CA GLN A 146 1.06 -9.50 -13.37
C GLN A 146 2.49 -9.20 -12.92
N ARG A 147 2.78 -7.96 -12.54
CA ARG A 147 4.10 -7.59 -12.01
C ARG A 147 4.42 -8.34 -10.72
N CYS A 148 3.46 -8.46 -9.81
CA CYS A 148 3.62 -9.29 -8.61
C CYS A 148 3.92 -10.74 -9.00
N LYS A 149 3.14 -11.32 -9.93
CA LYS A 149 3.31 -12.70 -10.40
C LYS A 149 4.72 -12.94 -10.96
N ASP A 150 5.25 -12.00 -11.76
CA ASP A 150 6.57 -12.10 -12.37
C ASP A 150 7.71 -12.06 -11.33
N LEU A 151 7.44 -11.51 -10.14
CA LEU A 151 8.39 -11.40 -9.04
C LEU A 151 8.26 -12.52 -8.00
N LEU A 152 7.19 -13.33 -8.06
CA LEU A 152 7.00 -14.44 -7.12
C LEU A 152 7.97 -15.60 -7.41
N ALA A 153 8.50 -16.17 -6.34
CA ALA A 153 9.12 -17.49 -6.35
C ALA A 153 8.05 -18.58 -6.52
N ASP A 154 8.47 -19.79 -6.92
CA ASP A 154 7.57 -20.94 -7.02
C ASP A 154 6.86 -21.18 -5.68
N GLY A 155 5.53 -21.24 -5.72
CA GLY A 155 4.70 -21.41 -4.53
C GLY A 155 4.60 -20.16 -3.64
N GLY A 156 5.11 -19.02 -4.07
CA GLY A 156 4.98 -17.73 -3.37
C GLY A 156 3.55 -17.21 -3.32
N CYS A 157 3.34 -16.16 -2.55
CA CYS A 157 2.03 -15.49 -2.44
C CYS A 157 2.16 -13.97 -2.34
N ILE A 158 1.07 -13.30 -2.70
CA ILE A 158 0.86 -11.88 -2.47
C ILE A 158 -0.12 -11.76 -1.30
N LEU A 159 0.18 -10.91 -0.33
CA LEU A 159 -0.72 -10.52 0.76
C LEU A 159 -1.03 -9.04 0.56
N ALA A 160 -2.29 -8.74 0.31
CA ALA A 160 -2.72 -7.39 0.01
C ALA A 160 -4.02 -7.06 0.73
N ASP A 161 -4.15 -5.82 1.17
CA ASP A 161 -5.39 -5.30 1.70
C ASP A 161 -5.98 -4.21 0.80
N SER A 162 -7.28 -4.04 0.92
CA SER A 162 -8.01 -2.93 0.32
C SER A 162 -9.30 -2.69 1.11
N THR A 163 -9.99 -1.62 0.77
CA THR A 163 -11.28 -1.24 1.35
C THR A 163 -12.31 -1.14 0.23
N ASP A 164 -13.50 -1.70 0.45
CA ASP A 164 -14.64 -1.46 -0.43
C ASP A 164 -15.28 -0.12 -0.09
N LEU A 165 -15.15 0.88 -0.95
CA LEU A 165 -15.75 2.21 -0.77
C LEU A 165 -17.23 2.27 -1.12
N ARG A 166 -17.86 1.16 -1.49
CA ARG A 166 -19.27 1.11 -1.89
C ARG A 166 -20.17 1.76 -0.85
N TYR A 167 -19.91 1.56 0.45
CA TYR A 167 -20.68 2.11 1.55
C TYR A 167 -20.80 3.64 1.54
N VAL A 168 -19.85 4.35 0.91
CA VAL A 168 -19.87 5.82 0.79
C VAL A 168 -20.94 6.29 -0.20
N PHE A 169 -21.27 5.42 -1.15
CA PHE A 169 -22.18 5.71 -2.27
C PHE A 169 -23.50 4.95 -2.17
N GLU A 170 -23.74 4.23 -1.07
CA GLU A 170 -25.03 3.56 -0.82
C GLU A 170 -26.00 4.50 -0.11
N ASP A 171 -27.27 4.47 -0.55
CA ASP A 171 -28.36 5.12 0.17
C ASP A 171 -28.85 4.27 1.37
N GLU A 172 -29.87 4.77 2.09
CA GLU A 172 -30.42 4.09 3.27
C GLU A 172 -30.99 2.68 2.95
N ASP A 173 -31.35 2.42 1.70
CA ASP A 173 -31.89 1.13 1.23
C ASP A 173 -30.75 0.19 0.69
N GLY A 174 -29.49 0.63 0.75
CA GLY A 174 -28.33 -0.12 0.25
C GLY A 174 -28.18 -0.11 -1.27
N THR A 175 -28.87 0.81 -1.95
CA THR A 175 -28.75 0.99 -3.41
C THR A 175 -27.54 1.87 -3.70
N LEU A 176 -26.64 1.37 -4.55
CA LEU A 176 -25.44 2.11 -4.98
C LEU A 176 -25.83 3.32 -5.84
N GLN A 177 -25.55 4.51 -5.35
CA GLN A 177 -25.78 5.80 -6.03
C GLN A 177 -24.50 6.21 -6.79
N TRP A 178 -24.12 5.40 -7.75
CA TRP A 178 -22.94 5.64 -8.60
C TRP A 178 -23.29 5.38 -10.06
N ASP A 179 -22.95 6.30 -10.94
CA ASP A 179 -23.15 6.11 -12.39
C ASP A 179 -21.93 5.37 -12.96
N ALA A 180 -22.17 4.22 -13.57
CA ALA A 180 -21.10 3.42 -14.19
C ALA A 180 -20.36 4.17 -15.32
N SER A 181 -20.92 5.26 -15.85
CA SER A 181 -20.21 6.13 -16.80
C SER A 181 -19.10 6.98 -16.16
N ASP A 182 -19.11 7.13 -14.85
CA ASP A 182 -18.11 7.87 -14.08
C ASP A 182 -16.89 7.00 -13.71
N GLY A 183 -16.83 5.76 -14.21
CA GLY A 183 -15.76 4.82 -13.94
C GLY A 183 -16.04 3.89 -12.74
N TYR A 184 -14.99 3.37 -12.12
CA TYR A 184 -15.13 2.53 -10.95
C TYR A 184 -15.14 3.39 -9.67
N TYR A 185 -16.13 3.18 -8.79
CA TYR A 185 -16.36 4.00 -7.58
C TYR A 185 -15.18 4.02 -6.58
N GLY A 186 -14.26 3.07 -6.68
CA GLY A 186 -13.07 3.00 -5.83
C GLY A 186 -11.83 3.70 -6.42
N GLU A 187 -11.94 4.39 -7.55
CA GLU A 187 -10.84 5.21 -8.08
C GLU A 187 -10.90 6.61 -7.49
N VAL A 188 -9.88 6.97 -6.72
CA VAL A 188 -9.83 8.25 -6.00
C VAL A 188 -8.56 9.01 -6.39
N ASP A 189 -8.71 10.29 -6.74
CA ASP A 189 -7.58 11.16 -7.01
C ASP A 189 -7.15 11.90 -5.76
N TYR A 190 -5.86 11.80 -5.47
CA TYR A 190 -5.25 12.42 -4.30
C TYR A 190 -4.11 13.38 -4.65
N ARG A 191 -3.88 14.31 -3.73
CA ARG A 191 -2.66 15.10 -3.65
C ARG A 191 -2.30 15.28 -2.17
N MET A 192 -1.05 15.02 -1.82
CA MET A 192 -0.57 15.26 -0.46
C MET A 192 0.08 16.63 -0.32
N GLU A 193 -0.09 17.24 0.87
CA GLU A 193 0.53 18.52 1.23
C GLU A 193 1.12 18.44 2.65
N TYR A 194 2.33 19.01 2.82
CA TYR A 194 3.00 19.10 4.13
C TYR A 194 3.73 20.44 4.27
N GLY A 195 3.19 21.34 5.09
CA GLY A 195 3.66 22.72 5.17
C GLY A 195 3.58 23.42 3.81
N ALA A 196 4.72 23.84 3.29
CA ALA A 196 4.81 24.44 1.94
C ALA A 196 5.06 23.39 0.83
N CYS A 197 5.37 22.14 1.18
CA CYS A 197 5.62 21.08 0.21
C CYS A 197 4.31 20.54 -0.35
N ARG A 198 4.22 20.45 -1.67
CA ARG A 198 3.08 19.91 -2.39
C ARG A 198 3.55 18.78 -3.29
N GLY A 199 2.87 17.61 -3.17
CA GLY A 199 3.07 16.47 -4.05
C GLY A 199 2.35 16.66 -5.40
N GLU A 200 2.71 15.82 -6.34
CA GLU A 200 1.95 15.66 -7.58
C GLU A 200 0.60 14.99 -7.29
N ARG A 201 -0.36 15.15 -8.21
CA ARG A 201 -1.62 14.39 -8.17
C ARG A 201 -1.33 12.93 -8.54
N PHE A 202 -2.03 12.01 -7.89
CA PHE A 202 -1.97 10.59 -8.19
C PHE A 202 -3.33 9.94 -7.95
N SER A 203 -3.65 8.93 -8.74
CA SER A 203 -4.84 8.10 -8.52
C SER A 203 -4.49 6.95 -7.58
N TRP A 204 -5.45 6.55 -6.75
CA TRP A 204 -5.35 5.46 -5.79
C TRP A 204 -6.58 4.57 -5.89
N LEU A 205 -6.38 3.28 -6.05
CA LEU A 205 -7.46 2.32 -6.23
C LEU A 205 -7.85 1.68 -4.88
N TYR A 206 -9.10 1.80 -4.53
CA TYR A 206 -9.78 1.01 -3.51
C TYR A 206 -10.64 -0.03 -4.21
N VAL A 207 -10.27 -1.30 -4.15
CA VAL A 207 -10.96 -2.35 -4.91
C VAL A 207 -11.70 -3.28 -3.97
N ASP A 208 -12.98 -3.57 -4.28
CA ASP A 208 -13.74 -4.60 -3.57
C ASP A 208 -13.19 -6.01 -3.87
N PHE A 209 -13.46 -6.97 -2.96
CA PHE A 209 -12.86 -8.30 -3.08
C PHE A 209 -13.34 -9.09 -4.31
N ASP A 210 -14.59 -8.95 -4.73
CA ASP A 210 -15.09 -9.66 -5.92
C ASP A 210 -14.44 -9.16 -7.19
N THR A 211 -14.29 -7.85 -7.32
CA THR A 211 -13.56 -7.22 -8.44
C THR A 211 -12.09 -7.63 -8.44
N LEU A 212 -11.42 -7.63 -7.28
CA LEU A 212 -10.05 -8.15 -7.15
C LEU A 212 -9.95 -9.60 -7.61
N ARG A 213 -10.88 -10.46 -7.19
CA ARG A 213 -10.92 -11.89 -7.54
C ARG A 213 -11.05 -12.10 -9.04
N ILE A 214 -11.88 -11.29 -9.71
CA ILE A 214 -12.05 -11.33 -11.17
C ILE A 214 -10.76 -10.89 -11.88
N ALA A 215 -10.15 -9.79 -11.44
CA ALA A 215 -8.89 -9.28 -12.00
C ALA A 215 -7.75 -10.29 -11.81
N ALA A 216 -7.62 -10.90 -10.62
CA ALA A 216 -6.64 -11.94 -10.34
C ALA A 216 -6.82 -13.16 -11.26
N ALA A 217 -8.06 -13.61 -11.46
CA ALA A 217 -8.37 -14.73 -12.33
C ALA A 217 -7.95 -14.46 -13.79
N SER A 218 -8.12 -13.25 -14.28
CA SER A 218 -7.70 -12.84 -15.63
C SER A 218 -6.18 -12.91 -15.83
N CYS A 219 -5.40 -12.79 -14.73
CA CYS A 219 -3.93 -12.90 -14.72
C CYS A 219 -3.43 -14.34 -14.43
N GLY A 220 -4.35 -15.32 -14.33
CA GLY A 220 -4.00 -16.71 -13.95
C GLY A 220 -3.56 -16.82 -12.49
N LEU A 221 -4.13 -15.96 -11.64
CA LEU A 221 -3.99 -15.97 -10.19
C LEU A 221 -5.31 -16.39 -9.53
N GLU A 222 -5.24 -16.82 -8.29
CA GLU A 222 -6.38 -17.08 -7.42
C GLU A 222 -6.29 -16.20 -6.19
N ALA A 223 -7.35 -15.43 -5.90
CA ALA A 223 -7.46 -14.60 -4.72
C ALA A 223 -8.42 -15.23 -3.72
N SER A 224 -8.01 -15.33 -2.46
CA SER A 224 -8.78 -15.80 -1.32
C SER A 224 -8.85 -14.69 -0.25
N CYS A 225 -10.03 -14.38 0.25
CA CYS A 225 -10.18 -13.47 1.38
C CYS A 225 -9.78 -14.22 2.66
N LEU A 226 -8.73 -13.76 3.33
CA LEU A 226 -8.27 -14.33 4.61
C LEU A 226 -9.11 -13.81 5.77
N SER A 227 -9.48 -12.55 5.73
CA SER A 227 -10.30 -11.91 6.76
C SER A 227 -10.91 -10.62 6.24
N GLU A 228 -12.10 -10.32 6.74
CA GLU A 228 -12.74 -9.00 6.60
C GLU A 228 -12.52 -8.21 7.90
N GLY A 229 -12.28 -6.91 7.76
CA GLY A 229 -12.16 -5.97 8.86
C GLY A 229 -13.50 -5.35 9.26
N ARG A 230 -13.47 -4.33 10.11
CA ARG A 230 -14.69 -3.69 10.65
C ARG A 230 -15.20 -2.55 9.78
N HIS A 231 -14.39 -2.05 8.87
CA HIS A 231 -14.66 -0.84 8.08
C HIS A 231 -14.60 -1.13 6.58
N TYR A 232 -15.25 -2.25 6.15
CA TYR A 232 -15.27 -2.70 4.75
C TYR A 232 -13.89 -2.97 4.17
N ASP A 233 -12.88 -3.05 5.03
CA ASP A 233 -11.52 -3.46 4.72
C ASP A 233 -11.40 -4.98 4.73
N TYR A 234 -10.50 -5.53 3.93
CA TYR A 234 -10.23 -6.96 3.87
C TYR A 234 -8.74 -7.22 3.62
N LEU A 235 -8.29 -8.41 4.00
CA LEU A 235 -6.99 -8.97 3.65
C LEU A 235 -7.18 -10.14 2.67
N ALA A 236 -6.50 -10.07 1.54
CA ALA A 236 -6.47 -11.13 0.54
C ALA A 236 -5.10 -11.82 0.48
N GLU A 237 -5.11 -13.13 0.29
CA GLU A 237 -3.97 -13.90 -0.20
C GLU A 237 -4.19 -14.22 -1.68
N ILE A 238 -3.19 -13.93 -2.52
CA ILE A 238 -3.25 -14.16 -3.96
C ILE A 238 -2.09 -15.07 -4.37
N ARG A 239 -2.39 -16.16 -5.10
CA ARG A 239 -1.43 -17.17 -5.52
C ARG A 239 -1.51 -17.46 -7.01
N VAL A 240 -0.44 -17.99 -7.58
CA VAL A 240 -0.47 -18.58 -8.92
C VAL A 240 -1.33 -19.84 -8.89
N LYS A 241 -2.23 -20.00 -9.88
CA LYS A 241 -3.08 -21.19 -10.05
C LYS A 241 -2.28 -22.41 -10.44
#